data_1d195fea53477c8ffc08a3964dec1776
#
_entry.id   1d195fea53477c8ffc08a3964dec1776
#
_cell.length_a   1.000
_cell.length_b   1.000
_cell.length_c   1.000
_cell.angle_alpha   90.00
_cell.angle_beta   90.00
_cell.angle_gamma   90.00
#
_symmetry.space_group_name_H-M   'P 1'
#
loop_
_entity.id
_entity.type
_entity.pdbx_description
1 polymer ?
#
loop_
_entity_poly.entity_id
_entity_poly.type
_entity_poly.pdbx_seq_one_letter_code
_entity_poly.pdbx_strand_id
1 'polypeptide(L)'
;DLAKQRTAENPVFYVQYGHARVASVFRQAAALGLDRADVAGADASRLSDPDELALIRSLAQFPETLEHAALEREPHRVVFYLMELAGDFHRYYNRNRILGEDRELARARLLLAANVQKVIRAGLQVLGISAPDTM
;
A
#
# COMPACT_ATOMS: atom_id res chain seq x y z
N ASP A 1 8.17 17.49 0.55
CA ASP A 1 6.82 17.33 1.07
C ASP A 1 6.84 16.67 2.46
N LEU A 2 5.68 16.58 3.08
CA LEU A 2 5.55 16.06 4.44
C LEU A 2 6.04 14.61 4.56
N ALA A 3 5.77 13.77 3.57
CA ALA A 3 6.19 12.37 3.59
C ALA A 3 7.72 12.25 3.56
N LYS A 4 8.40 13.07 2.76
CA LYS A 4 9.86 13.10 2.71
C LYS A 4 10.46 13.57 4.02
N GLN A 5 9.89 14.61 4.63
CA GLN A 5 10.33 15.12 5.92
C GLN A 5 10.21 14.04 7.00
N ARG A 6 9.09 13.35 7.03
CA ARG A 6 8.84 12.29 8.00
C ARG A 6 9.75 11.08 7.78
N THR A 7 10.10 10.78 6.52
CA THR A 7 11.04 9.70 6.21
C THR A 7 12.41 9.98 6.81
N ALA A 8 12.89 11.25 6.76
CA ALA A 8 14.18 11.63 7.32
C ALA A 8 14.19 11.56 8.84
N GLU A 9 13.06 11.91 9.49
CA GLU A 9 12.94 11.97 10.95
C GLU A 9 12.52 10.63 11.55
N ASN A 10 11.58 9.90 10.87
CA ASN A 10 11.03 8.67 11.40
C ASN A 10 10.51 7.78 10.26
N PRO A 11 11.24 6.73 9.91
CA PRO A 11 10.82 5.80 8.84
C PRO A 11 9.44 5.19 9.05
N VAL A 12 9.05 4.96 10.30
CA VAL A 12 7.73 4.38 10.64
C VAL A 12 6.61 5.31 10.21
N PHE A 13 6.76 6.62 10.38
CA PHE A 13 5.75 7.58 9.93
C PHE A 13 5.53 7.52 8.42
N TYR A 14 6.59 7.33 7.67
CA TYR A 14 6.50 7.20 6.21
C TYR A 14 5.63 6.01 5.80
N VAL A 15 5.81 4.88 6.46
CA VAL A 15 5.03 3.66 6.23
C VAL A 15 3.58 3.87 6.66
N GLN A 16 3.38 4.41 7.86
CA GLN A 16 2.03 4.72 8.38
C GLN A 16 1.29 5.68 7.45
N TYR A 17 1.99 6.65 6.88
CA TYR A 17 1.42 7.58 5.92
C TYR A 17 0.88 6.86 4.68
N GLY A 18 1.59 5.82 4.20
CA GLY A 18 1.10 4.99 3.10
C GLY A 18 -0.24 4.33 3.41
N HIS A 19 -0.38 3.79 4.62
CA HIS A 19 -1.64 3.19 5.09
C HIS A 19 -2.76 4.23 5.13
N ALA A 20 -2.51 5.39 5.71
CA ALA A 20 -3.48 6.47 5.82
C ALA A 20 -3.88 7.03 4.45
N ARG A 21 -2.94 7.09 3.51
CA ARG A 21 -3.21 7.54 2.14
C ARG A 21 -4.19 6.61 1.43
N VAL A 22 -4.03 5.31 1.56
CA VAL A 22 -5.00 4.35 1.00
C VAL A 22 -6.37 4.54 1.63
N ALA A 23 -6.44 4.70 2.95
CA ALA A 23 -7.70 4.96 3.64
C ALA A 23 -8.39 6.21 3.08
N SER A 24 -7.62 7.27 2.80
CA SER A 24 -8.13 8.49 2.19
C SER A 24 -8.69 8.24 0.79
N VAL A 25 -8.00 7.45 -0.03
CA VAL A 25 -8.47 7.09 -1.37
C VAL A 25 -9.81 6.37 -1.29
N PHE A 26 -9.96 5.44 -0.33
CA PHE A 26 -11.24 4.72 -0.15
C PHE A 26 -12.37 5.65 0.32
N ARG A 27 -12.08 6.66 1.14
CA ARG A 27 -13.10 7.67 1.49
C ARG A 27 -13.55 8.44 0.24
N GLN A 28 -12.63 8.82 -0.63
CA GLN A 28 -12.97 9.47 -1.90
C GLN A 28 -13.75 8.55 -2.83
N ALA A 29 -13.37 7.26 -2.88
CA ALA A 29 -14.07 6.26 -3.68
C ALA A 29 -15.51 6.08 -3.24
N ALA A 30 -15.76 6.08 -1.93
CA ALA A 30 -17.12 5.98 -1.38
C ALA A 30 -18.02 7.10 -1.88
N ALA A 31 -17.49 8.31 -1.99
CA ALA A 31 -18.23 9.46 -2.53
C ALA A 31 -18.60 9.27 -4.02
N LEU A 32 -17.88 8.38 -4.72
CA LEU A 32 -18.15 8.03 -6.13
C LEU A 32 -18.96 6.73 -6.26
N GLY A 33 -19.48 6.21 -5.16
CA GLY A 33 -20.28 4.99 -5.17
C GLY A 33 -19.49 3.70 -5.24
N LEU A 34 -18.20 3.75 -4.94
CA LEU A 34 -17.32 2.56 -4.89
C LEU A 34 -16.95 2.27 -3.44
N ASP A 35 -17.46 1.18 -2.88
CA ASP A 35 -17.07 0.74 -1.55
C ASP A 35 -16.11 -0.45 -1.63
N ARG A 36 -15.66 -0.96 -0.47
CA ARG A 36 -14.72 -2.08 -0.44
C ARG A 36 -15.33 -3.39 -0.97
N ALA A 37 -16.64 -3.56 -0.85
CA ALA A 37 -17.32 -4.73 -1.38
C ALA A 37 -17.30 -4.71 -2.92
N ASP A 38 -17.51 -3.54 -3.53
CA ASP A 38 -17.44 -3.38 -4.99
C ASP A 38 -16.05 -3.71 -5.52
N VAL A 39 -15.02 -3.39 -4.74
CA VAL A 39 -13.61 -3.56 -5.14
C VAL A 39 -13.18 -5.02 -5.08
N ALA A 40 -13.74 -5.82 -4.16
CA ALA A 40 -13.35 -7.21 -3.96
C ALA A 40 -13.51 -8.07 -5.23
N GLY A 41 -14.47 -7.74 -6.09
CA GLY A 41 -14.72 -8.46 -7.34
C GLY A 41 -14.03 -7.86 -8.56
N ALA A 42 -13.09 -6.93 -8.38
CA ALA A 42 -12.44 -6.26 -9.51
C ALA A 42 -11.56 -7.21 -10.34
N ASP A 43 -11.47 -6.92 -11.63
CA ASP A 43 -10.64 -7.68 -12.56
C ASP A 43 -9.19 -7.20 -12.52
N ALA A 44 -8.34 -7.93 -11.80
CA ALA A 44 -6.93 -7.60 -11.64
C ALA A 44 -6.15 -7.65 -12.97
N SER A 45 -6.66 -8.34 -13.99
CA SER A 45 -6.00 -8.39 -15.31
C SER A 45 -5.98 -7.03 -16.01
N ARG A 46 -6.79 -6.07 -15.55
CA ARG A 46 -6.77 -4.71 -16.04
C ARG A 46 -5.52 -3.93 -15.62
N LEU A 47 -4.76 -4.43 -14.65
CA LEU A 47 -3.54 -3.79 -14.14
C LEU A 47 -2.36 -4.14 -15.08
N SER A 48 -1.95 -3.19 -15.89
CA SER A 48 -0.91 -3.39 -16.90
C SER A 48 0.22 -2.34 -16.85
N ASP A 49 0.06 -1.29 -16.07
CA ASP A 49 1.09 -0.27 -15.92
C ASP A 49 2.33 -0.89 -15.24
N PRO A 50 3.56 -0.55 -15.68
CA PRO A 50 4.78 -1.10 -15.08
C PRO A 50 4.88 -0.89 -13.57
N ASP A 51 4.41 0.26 -13.05
CA ASP A 51 4.41 0.52 -11.62
C ASP A 51 3.42 -0.39 -10.89
N GLU A 52 2.28 -0.71 -11.53
CA GLU A 52 1.30 -1.67 -10.99
C GLU A 52 1.89 -3.06 -10.88
N LEU A 53 2.56 -3.52 -11.93
CA LEU A 53 3.20 -4.82 -11.94
C LEU A 53 4.34 -4.91 -10.93
N ALA A 54 5.09 -3.83 -10.75
CA ALA A 54 6.15 -3.77 -9.74
C ALA A 54 5.58 -3.88 -8.32
N LEU A 55 4.47 -3.21 -8.04
CA LEU A 55 3.78 -3.31 -6.75
C LEU A 55 3.29 -4.74 -6.50
N ILE A 56 2.69 -5.38 -7.50
CA ILE A 56 2.22 -6.77 -7.38
C ILE A 56 3.38 -7.69 -7.03
N ARG A 57 4.52 -7.55 -7.71
CA ARG A 57 5.71 -8.36 -7.41
C ARG A 57 6.21 -8.12 -5.98
N SER A 58 6.23 -6.86 -5.55
CA SER A 58 6.66 -6.50 -4.20
C SER A 58 5.73 -7.11 -3.16
N LEU A 59 4.41 -7.04 -3.37
CA LEU A 59 3.42 -7.64 -2.47
C LEU A 59 3.63 -9.15 -2.34
N ALA A 60 3.94 -9.82 -3.43
CA ALA A 60 4.17 -11.27 -3.44
C ALA A 60 5.38 -11.69 -2.61
N GLN A 61 6.32 -10.79 -2.34
CA GLN A 61 7.52 -11.05 -1.55
C GLN A 61 7.29 -10.99 -0.04
N PHE A 62 6.14 -10.49 0.41
CA PHE A 62 5.90 -10.27 1.84
C PHE A 62 6.04 -11.56 2.69
N PRO A 63 5.42 -12.69 2.32
CA PRO A 63 5.57 -13.91 3.13
C PRO A 63 7.01 -14.35 3.28
N GLU A 64 7.80 -14.32 2.22
CA GLU A 64 9.21 -14.66 2.25
C GLU A 64 10.02 -13.70 3.12
N THR A 65 9.71 -12.41 3.06
CA THR A 65 10.35 -11.39 3.91
C THR A 65 10.10 -11.67 5.38
N LEU A 66 8.86 -12.01 5.75
CA LEU A 66 8.51 -12.36 7.13
C LEU A 66 9.26 -13.62 7.59
N GLU A 67 9.32 -14.63 6.74
CA GLU A 67 10.00 -15.87 7.05
C GLU A 67 11.50 -15.63 7.30
N HIS A 68 12.17 -14.90 6.42
CA HIS A 68 13.58 -14.56 6.59
C HIS A 68 13.83 -13.75 7.85
N ALA A 69 12.99 -12.76 8.12
CA ALA A 69 13.12 -11.92 9.31
C ALA A 69 13.02 -12.74 10.58
N ALA A 70 12.11 -13.73 10.61
CA ALA A 70 11.91 -14.61 11.75
C ALA A 70 13.08 -15.57 11.92
N LEU A 71 13.51 -16.24 10.85
CA LEU A 71 14.59 -17.23 10.90
C LEU A 71 15.93 -16.61 11.29
N GLU A 72 16.23 -15.43 10.75
CA GLU A 72 17.50 -14.74 11.00
C GLU A 72 17.44 -13.83 12.24
N ARG A 73 16.27 -13.70 12.87
CA ARG A 73 16.02 -12.78 13.99
C ARG A 73 16.39 -11.34 13.64
N GLU A 74 15.96 -10.90 12.46
CA GLU A 74 16.27 -9.58 11.90
C GLU A 74 14.98 -8.81 11.60
N PRO A 75 14.29 -8.26 12.63
CA PRO A 75 13.03 -7.54 12.42
C PRO A 75 13.19 -6.30 11.53
N HIS A 76 14.40 -5.73 11.45
CA HIS A 76 14.69 -4.59 10.57
C HIS A 76 14.43 -4.90 9.10
N ARG A 77 14.47 -6.16 8.68
CA ARG A 77 14.11 -6.56 7.31
C ARG A 77 12.67 -6.23 6.97
N VAL A 78 11.77 -6.36 7.95
CA VAL A 78 10.36 -5.98 7.77
C VAL A 78 10.24 -4.47 7.61
N VAL A 79 10.96 -3.69 8.41
CA VAL A 79 10.97 -2.23 8.31
C VAL A 79 11.44 -1.78 6.93
N PHE A 80 12.55 -2.32 6.45
CA PHE A 80 13.09 -1.95 5.14
C PHE A 80 12.13 -2.33 4.00
N TYR A 81 11.53 -3.52 4.09
CA TYR A 81 10.53 -3.96 3.12
C TYR A 81 9.35 -3.00 3.07
N LEU A 82 8.81 -2.63 4.23
CA LEU A 82 7.66 -1.73 4.31
C LEU A 82 7.99 -0.34 3.80
N MET A 83 9.19 0.17 4.08
CA MET A 83 9.62 1.47 3.55
C MET A 83 9.71 1.45 2.03
N GLU A 84 10.24 0.38 1.45
CA GLU A 84 10.33 0.23 0.00
C GLU A 84 8.93 0.11 -0.62
N LEU A 85 8.06 -0.69 -0.03
CA LEU A 85 6.67 -0.84 -0.49
C LEU A 85 5.93 0.49 -0.43
N ALA A 86 6.04 1.22 0.69
CA ALA A 86 5.41 2.52 0.85
C ALA A 86 5.93 3.53 -0.18
N GLY A 87 7.25 3.52 -0.43
CA GLY A 87 7.88 4.38 -1.42
C GLY A 87 7.36 4.08 -2.84
N ASP A 88 7.27 2.81 -3.19
CA ASP A 88 6.72 2.38 -4.48
C ASP A 88 5.27 2.82 -4.63
N PHE A 89 4.48 2.67 -3.57
CA PHE A 89 3.09 3.09 -3.59
C PHE A 89 2.94 4.61 -3.74
N HIS A 90 3.74 5.39 -3.02
CA HIS A 90 3.69 6.86 -3.14
C HIS A 90 4.05 7.33 -4.56
N ARG A 91 5.05 6.71 -5.19
CA ARG A 91 5.39 7.02 -6.60
C ARG A 91 4.24 6.65 -7.52
N TYR A 92 3.67 5.48 -7.34
CA TYR A 92 2.51 5.03 -8.11
C TYR A 92 1.34 6.01 -7.98
N TYR A 93 1.02 6.38 -6.75
CA TYR A 93 -0.06 7.32 -6.45
C TYR A 93 0.15 8.68 -7.16
N ASN A 94 1.40 9.16 -7.19
CA ASN A 94 1.71 10.45 -7.81
C ASN A 94 1.68 10.40 -9.35
N ARG A 95 1.94 9.23 -9.93
CA ARG A 95 2.03 9.07 -11.38
C ARG A 95 0.72 8.62 -12.03
N ASN A 96 -0.17 8.03 -11.27
CA ASN A 96 -1.38 7.40 -11.80
C ASN A 96 -2.60 7.89 -11.05
N ARG A 97 -3.68 8.09 -11.79
CA ARG A 97 -4.96 8.47 -11.21
C ARG A 97 -5.75 7.21 -10.87
N ILE A 98 -5.81 6.85 -9.59
CA ILE A 98 -6.52 5.65 -9.13
C ILE A 98 -8.01 5.76 -9.44
N LEU A 99 -8.64 6.90 -9.09
CA LEU A 99 -10.06 7.13 -9.31
C LEU A 99 -10.27 7.89 -10.64
N GLY A 100 -9.88 7.25 -11.74
CA GLY A 100 -10.05 7.78 -13.08
C GLY A 100 -11.45 7.55 -13.63
N GLU A 101 -11.66 7.89 -14.91
CA GLU A 101 -12.98 7.80 -15.57
C GLU A 101 -13.40 6.37 -15.88
N ASP A 102 -12.44 5.47 -16.16
CA ASP A 102 -12.71 4.06 -16.40
C ASP A 102 -13.00 3.37 -15.06
N ARG A 103 -14.28 3.08 -14.82
CA ARG A 103 -14.74 2.49 -13.55
C ARG A 103 -14.11 1.14 -13.27
N GLU A 104 -13.98 0.28 -14.27
CA GLU A 104 -13.40 -1.06 -14.08
C GLU A 104 -11.90 -0.98 -13.77
N LEU A 105 -11.18 -0.06 -14.41
CA LEU A 105 -9.77 0.17 -14.10
C LEU A 105 -9.63 0.77 -12.69
N ALA A 106 -10.51 1.71 -12.32
CA ALA A 106 -10.51 2.28 -10.97
C ALA A 106 -10.73 1.19 -9.91
N ARG A 107 -11.67 0.27 -10.15
CA ARG A 107 -11.89 -0.86 -9.24
C ARG A 107 -10.63 -1.73 -9.09
N ALA A 108 -9.96 -2.05 -10.21
CA ALA A 108 -8.73 -2.83 -10.18
C ALA A 108 -7.61 -2.10 -9.43
N ARG A 109 -7.47 -0.80 -9.65
CA ARG A 109 -6.46 0.02 -8.96
C ARG A 109 -6.76 0.17 -7.46
N LEU A 110 -8.03 0.26 -7.08
CA LEU A 110 -8.43 0.24 -5.68
C LEU A 110 -8.13 -1.12 -5.03
N LEU A 111 -8.32 -2.21 -5.75
CA LEU A 111 -7.96 -3.54 -5.26
C LEU A 111 -6.46 -3.63 -4.98
N LEU A 112 -5.64 -3.12 -5.88
CA LEU A 112 -4.19 -3.06 -5.67
C LEU A 112 -3.84 -2.23 -4.43
N ALA A 113 -4.43 -1.04 -4.30
CA ALA A 113 -4.22 -0.17 -3.14
C ALA A 113 -4.66 -0.84 -1.84
N ALA A 114 -5.78 -1.55 -1.85
CA ALA A 114 -6.27 -2.30 -0.68
C ALA A 114 -5.26 -3.37 -0.24
N ASN A 115 -4.64 -4.06 -1.18
CA ASN A 115 -3.63 -5.07 -0.88
C ASN A 115 -2.35 -4.44 -0.33
N VAL A 116 -1.93 -3.30 -0.86
CA VAL A 116 -0.81 -2.52 -0.30
C VAL A 116 -1.10 -2.16 1.15
N GLN A 117 -2.29 -1.63 1.43
CA GLN A 117 -2.70 -1.25 2.79
C GLN A 117 -2.69 -2.47 3.73
N LYS A 118 -3.21 -3.59 3.27
CA LYS A 118 -3.29 -4.83 4.06
C LYS A 118 -1.89 -5.33 4.45
N VAL A 119 -0.95 -5.32 3.52
CA VAL A 119 0.43 -5.76 3.77
C VAL A 119 1.14 -4.78 4.71
N ILE A 120 0.97 -3.47 4.50
CA ILE A 120 1.53 -2.46 5.41
C ILE A 120 1.00 -2.69 6.83
N ARG A 121 -0.30 -2.87 6.99
CA ARG A 121 -0.91 -3.12 8.29
C ARG A 121 -0.34 -4.38 8.94
N ALA A 122 -0.26 -5.47 8.18
CA ALA A 122 0.26 -6.74 8.69
C ALA A 122 1.73 -6.62 9.13
N GLY A 123 2.55 -5.94 8.33
CA GLY A 123 3.96 -5.72 8.67
C GLY A 123 4.14 -4.83 9.91
N LEU A 124 3.37 -3.75 10.01
CA LEU A 124 3.39 -2.88 11.19
C LEU A 124 2.94 -3.64 12.43
N GLN A 125 1.92 -4.48 12.30
CA GLN A 125 1.41 -5.29 13.40
C GLN A 125 2.47 -6.26 13.94
N VAL A 126 3.24 -6.88 13.05
CA VAL A 126 4.38 -7.75 13.44
C VAL A 126 5.40 -6.97 14.27
N LEU A 127 5.59 -5.69 13.96
CA LEU A 127 6.52 -4.81 14.67
C LEU A 127 5.89 -4.17 15.92
N GLY A 128 4.64 -4.46 16.23
CA GLY A 128 3.92 -3.87 17.36
C GLY A 128 3.54 -2.40 17.15
N ILE A 129 3.40 -1.97 15.89
CA ILE A 129 3.13 -0.58 15.52
C ILE A 129 1.73 -0.46 14.94
N SER A 130 1.02 0.61 15.31
CA SER A 130 -0.34 0.85 14.82
C SER A 130 -0.33 1.33 13.35
N ALA A 131 -1.46 1.09 12.67
CA ALA A 131 -1.69 1.52 11.29
C ALA A 131 -2.90 2.47 11.25
N PRO A 132 -2.67 3.79 11.41
CA PRO A 132 -3.77 4.75 11.47
C PRO A 132 -4.39 5.00 10.10
N ASP A 133 -5.70 5.31 10.10
CA ASP A 133 -6.43 5.67 8.88
C ASP A 133 -6.33 7.16 8.56
N THR A 134 -5.86 7.95 9.52
CA THR A 134 -5.66 9.40 9.34
C THR A 134 -4.34 9.82 9.97
N MET A 135 -3.68 10.74 9.31
CA MET A 135 -2.45 11.34 9.83
C MET A 135 -2.37 12.82 9.49
#